data_6c891e8293c85ae5933749c445963b3c
#
_entry.id   6c891e8293c85ae5933749c445963b3c
#
_cell.length_a   1.000
_cell.length_b   1.000
_cell.length_c   1.000
_cell.angle_alpha   90.00
_cell.angle_beta   90.00
_cell.angle_gamma   90.00
#
_symmetry.space_group_name_H-M   'P 1'
#
loop_
_entity.id
_entity.type
_entity.pdbx_description
1 polymer ?
#
loop_
_entity_poly.entity_id
_entity_poly.type
_entity_poly.pdbx_seq_one_letter_code
_entity_poly.pdbx_strand_id
1 'polypeptide(L)'
;MKHLRNFCIIAHIDHGKSTLADRLIEFTNTVQKRDMMNQLLDDMDLERERGITIKSHAIQMTYPKDGIDYTFNLIDTPGHVDFSYEVSRSIAACEGALLIVDASQGIEAQTISNLYLAINHDLEIIPVLNKIDLPGAMPEEVSDQIIDLIGCKREDIIHASGKEGIGIQDILDAVVERIPAPKGNPEGELQALIFDSTFNSYRGIEVIFRIYNGEIKKGDKVKFMNTGKEYFADEIGTLGLEQIPKQIIKSGDVGYLISGIKEAKEVKVGDTITHVSSPCKLAIQGFEEVKPMVFAGIYPVDTTEFEDLRDAMEKLQLNDASLVWEPETSMALGFGFRCGFLGMLHMEIVQERLEREFDMTVITTVPSVKFKVFTTSNEEIWVSAPSELPDTNFINYIEEPYIKAQIITKSEYTGNIMSLCMDKRGILKNQIYLTTDRVELQFDMPLSEVVFDFFDKLKTISRGYASLDYEFKGYVEGEMVKLDIMLNGEKVDALSAIVHRDKAYEWGKRLCEKLRELLPRQQFEIAIQAAIGQKIIARETVKALRKDVLAKCYGGDISRKRKLLEKQKKGKKRMRQVGNVEIPQEAFMAVLKLD
;
A
#
# COMPACT_ATOMS: atom_id res chain seq x y z
N MET A 1 -34.20 -9.50 5.30
CA MET A 1 -32.98 -9.97 5.98
C MET A 1 -32.73 -11.48 5.86
N LYS A 2 -33.74 -12.39 6.04
CA LYS A 2 -33.48 -13.87 6.02
C LYS A 2 -32.80 -14.39 4.75
N HIS A 3 -33.05 -13.76 3.60
CA HIS A 3 -32.50 -14.15 2.31
C HIS A 3 -31.35 -13.25 1.84
N LEU A 4 -30.75 -12.47 2.73
CA LEU A 4 -29.61 -11.61 2.46
C LEU A 4 -28.33 -12.26 3.01
N ARG A 5 -27.23 -12.18 2.25
CA ARG A 5 -25.90 -12.65 2.64
C ARG A 5 -24.86 -11.61 2.26
N ASN A 6 -24.12 -11.12 3.26
CA ASN A 6 -22.99 -10.24 3.04
C ASN A 6 -21.71 -11.04 3.27
N PHE A 7 -20.85 -11.11 2.30
CA PHE A 7 -19.60 -11.85 2.41
C PHE A 7 -18.48 -11.20 1.60
N CYS A 8 -17.27 -11.45 2.02
CA CYS A 8 -16.08 -11.02 1.32
C CYS A 8 -15.25 -12.20 0.83
N ILE A 9 -14.29 -11.93 -0.03
CA ILE A 9 -13.31 -12.90 -0.49
C ILE A 9 -11.96 -12.51 0.10
N ILE A 10 -11.35 -13.40 0.87
CA ILE A 10 -10.02 -13.25 1.42
C ILE A 10 -9.08 -14.28 0.79
N ALA A 11 -7.93 -13.81 0.32
CA ALA A 11 -6.96 -14.64 -0.38
C ALA A 11 -5.56 -14.03 -0.30
N HIS A 12 -4.54 -14.86 -0.51
CA HIS A 12 -3.22 -14.36 -0.86
C HIS A 12 -3.19 -13.83 -2.31
N ILE A 13 -2.20 -13.01 -2.64
CA ILE A 13 -1.96 -12.53 -4.01
C ILE A 13 -1.81 -13.73 -4.93
N ASP A 14 -2.33 -13.63 -6.15
CA ASP A 14 -2.30 -14.67 -7.18
C ASP A 14 -3.05 -15.99 -6.86
N HIS A 15 -3.78 -16.12 -5.74
CA HIS A 15 -4.60 -17.29 -5.45
C HIS A 15 -5.90 -17.36 -6.29
N GLY A 16 -6.14 -16.36 -7.15
CA GLY A 16 -7.25 -16.34 -8.10
C GLY A 16 -8.54 -15.72 -7.56
N LYS A 17 -8.42 -14.78 -6.61
CA LYS A 17 -9.53 -14.04 -6.00
C LYS A 17 -10.43 -13.36 -7.05
N SER A 18 -9.89 -12.45 -7.87
CA SER A 18 -10.66 -11.69 -8.87
C SER A 18 -11.25 -12.61 -9.95
N THR A 19 -10.52 -13.66 -10.35
CA THR A 19 -11.05 -14.66 -11.31
C THR A 19 -12.24 -15.43 -10.73
N LEU A 20 -12.21 -15.78 -9.43
CA LEU A 20 -13.33 -16.44 -8.78
C LEU A 20 -14.53 -15.49 -8.63
N ALA A 21 -14.28 -14.23 -8.25
CA ALA A 21 -15.32 -13.19 -8.18
C ALA A 21 -16.03 -13.02 -9.54
N ASP A 22 -15.27 -12.95 -10.64
CA ASP A 22 -15.83 -12.90 -12.01
C ASP A 22 -16.78 -14.09 -12.29
N ARG A 23 -16.39 -15.30 -11.86
CA ARG A 23 -17.22 -16.50 -12.06
C ARG A 23 -18.48 -16.50 -11.22
N LEU A 24 -18.42 -16.00 -9.99
CA LEU A 24 -19.64 -15.84 -9.16
C LEU A 24 -20.62 -14.85 -9.80
N ILE A 25 -20.11 -13.72 -10.33
CA ILE A 25 -20.89 -12.70 -11.02
C ILE A 25 -21.51 -13.26 -12.32
N GLU A 26 -20.72 -14.01 -13.11
CA GLU A 26 -21.18 -14.65 -14.34
C GLU A 26 -22.27 -15.69 -14.05
N PHE A 27 -22.05 -16.57 -13.07
CA PHE A 27 -22.97 -17.65 -12.72
C PHE A 27 -24.33 -17.14 -12.22
N THR A 28 -24.32 -16.05 -11.47
CA THR A 28 -25.54 -15.38 -10.98
C THR A 28 -26.24 -14.54 -12.06
N ASN A 29 -25.69 -14.47 -13.28
CA ASN A 29 -26.18 -13.62 -14.37
C ASN A 29 -26.37 -12.14 -13.96
N THR A 30 -25.59 -11.67 -13.00
CA THR A 30 -25.62 -10.28 -12.54
C THR A 30 -25.19 -9.33 -13.67
N VAL A 31 -24.31 -9.81 -14.54
CA VAL A 31 -23.79 -9.10 -15.72
C VAL A 31 -24.07 -9.89 -16.97
N GLN A 32 -24.46 -9.20 -18.05
CA GLN A 32 -24.67 -9.86 -19.33
C GLN A 32 -23.35 -10.40 -19.89
N LYS A 33 -23.39 -11.58 -20.50
CA LYS A 33 -22.17 -12.23 -21.05
C LYS A 33 -21.35 -11.35 -21.99
N ARG A 34 -22.01 -10.44 -22.74
CA ARG A 34 -21.32 -9.51 -23.64
C ARG A 34 -20.53 -8.41 -22.93
N ASP A 35 -20.90 -8.11 -21.67
CA ASP A 35 -20.31 -7.05 -20.86
C ASP A 35 -19.32 -7.63 -19.84
N MET A 36 -19.16 -8.97 -19.82
CA MET A 36 -18.16 -9.64 -19.00
C MET A 36 -16.75 -9.40 -19.54
N MET A 37 -15.85 -8.98 -18.65
CA MET A 37 -14.42 -8.84 -18.90
C MET A 37 -13.63 -9.52 -17.79
N ASN A 38 -12.36 -9.78 -17.99
CA ASN A 38 -11.50 -10.31 -16.94
C ASN A 38 -11.25 -9.23 -15.88
N GLN A 39 -11.26 -9.63 -14.61
CA GLN A 39 -11.08 -8.75 -13.46
C GLN A 39 -12.11 -7.59 -13.48
N LEU A 40 -13.38 -7.99 -13.57
CA LEU A 40 -14.50 -7.06 -13.75
C LEU A 40 -14.63 -6.05 -12.62
N LEU A 41 -14.29 -6.45 -11.38
CA LEU A 41 -14.35 -5.60 -10.19
C LEU A 41 -13.09 -4.73 -10.01
N ASP A 42 -12.01 -5.03 -10.73
CA ASP A 42 -10.79 -4.21 -10.70
C ASP A 42 -10.99 -3.02 -11.66
N ASP A 43 -11.50 -1.90 -11.15
CA ASP A 43 -11.91 -0.74 -11.96
C ASP A 43 -10.72 0.07 -12.49
N MET A 44 -9.58 0.05 -11.78
CA MET A 44 -8.39 0.78 -12.18
C MET A 44 -7.58 -0.01 -13.20
N ASP A 45 -7.09 0.66 -14.26
CA ASP A 45 -6.15 0.04 -15.20
C ASP A 45 -4.91 -0.50 -14.48
N LEU A 46 -4.48 0.19 -13.43
CA LEU A 46 -3.35 -0.18 -12.58
C LEU A 46 -3.57 -1.52 -11.84
N GLU A 47 -4.78 -1.78 -11.36
CA GLU A 47 -5.15 -3.07 -10.75
C GLU A 47 -5.01 -4.21 -11.75
N ARG A 48 -5.53 -4.03 -12.96
CA ARG A 48 -5.46 -5.03 -14.03
C ARG A 48 -4.04 -5.28 -14.53
N GLU A 49 -3.23 -4.22 -14.68
CA GLU A 49 -1.83 -4.34 -15.10
C GLU A 49 -0.97 -5.07 -14.08
N ARG A 50 -1.17 -4.78 -12.78
CA ARG A 50 -0.41 -5.39 -11.69
C ARG A 50 -0.99 -6.71 -11.20
N GLY A 51 -2.22 -7.05 -11.60
CA GLY A 51 -2.93 -8.25 -11.16
C GLY A 51 -3.28 -8.25 -9.67
N ILE A 52 -3.44 -7.07 -9.07
CA ILE A 52 -3.78 -6.91 -7.64
C ILE A 52 -4.99 -5.99 -7.48
N THR A 53 -5.88 -6.33 -6.57
CA THR A 53 -6.95 -5.42 -6.13
C THR A 53 -6.35 -4.41 -5.15
N ILE A 54 -6.53 -3.13 -5.42
CA ILE A 54 -6.07 -2.01 -4.59
C ILE A 54 -7.21 -1.52 -3.72
N LYS A 55 -8.39 -1.32 -4.31
CA LYS A 55 -9.58 -0.81 -3.64
C LYS A 55 -10.65 -1.88 -3.53
N SER A 56 -11.34 -1.90 -2.40
CA SER A 56 -12.48 -2.80 -2.19
C SER A 56 -13.67 -2.41 -3.06
N HIS A 57 -14.31 -3.38 -3.69
CA HIS A 57 -15.53 -3.18 -4.47
C HIS A 57 -16.67 -4.03 -3.94
N ALA A 58 -17.83 -3.42 -3.81
CA ALA A 58 -19.04 -4.12 -3.38
C ALA A 58 -20.00 -4.29 -4.57
N ILE A 59 -20.54 -5.51 -4.76
CA ILE A 59 -21.52 -5.79 -5.79
C ILE A 59 -22.67 -6.61 -5.23
N GLN A 60 -23.89 -6.22 -5.60
CA GLN A 60 -25.10 -6.95 -5.27
C GLN A 60 -25.48 -7.94 -6.37
N MET A 61 -25.67 -9.20 -5.99
CA MET A 61 -26.05 -10.29 -6.88
C MET A 61 -27.35 -10.95 -6.41
N THR A 62 -28.09 -11.60 -7.32
CA THR A 62 -29.27 -12.41 -6.97
C THR A 62 -28.99 -13.86 -7.31
N TYR A 63 -29.20 -14.76 -6.35
CA TYR A 63 -29.02 -16.19 -6.53
C TYR A 63 -30.29 -16.96 -6.18
N PRO A 64 -30.95 -17.62 -7.18
CA PRO A 64 -32.13 -18.43 -6.94
C PRO A 64 -31.75 -19.82 -6.41
N LYS A 65 -32.26 -20.19 -5.23
CA LYS A 65 -32.11 -21.53 -4.64
C LYS A 65 -33.44 -21.98 -4.05
N ASP A 66 -33.87 -23.18 -4.37
CA ASP A 66 -35.12 -23.82 -3.87
C ASP A 66 -36.37 -22.94 -4.03
N GLY A 67 -36.45 -22.18 -5.13
CA GLY A 67 -37.55 -21.27 -5.43
C GLY A 67 -37.57 -19.98 -4.61
N ILE A 68 -36.46 -19.67 -3.94
CA ILE A 68 -36.25 -18.46 -3.16
C ILE A 68 -35.11 -17.68 -3.79
N ASP A 69 -35.32 -16.39 -4.02
CA ASP A 69 -34.25 -15.48 -4.46
C ASP A 69 -33.47 -14.96 -3.27
N TYR A 70 -32.18 -15.30 -3.20
CA TYR A 70 -31.24 -14.77 -2.24
C TYR A 70 -30.54 -13.55 -2.82
N THR A 71 -30.39 -12.52 -1.99
CA THR A 71 -29.59 -11.33 -2.32
C THR A 71 -28.20 -11.49 -1.68
N PHE A 72 -27.18 -11.42 -2.50
CA PHE A 72 -25.79 -11.47 -2.08
C PHE A 72 -25.14 -10.10 -2.23
N ASN A 73 -24.51 -9.60 -1.20
CA ASN A 73 -23.58 -8.49 -1.28
C ASN A 73 -22.17 -9.06 -1.16
N LEU A 74 -21.48 -9.16 -2.28
CA LEU A 74 -20.08 -9.55 -2.34
C LEU A 74 -19.23 -8.29 -2.19
N ILE A 75 -18.28 -8.32 -1.25
CA ILE A 75 -17.28 -7.27 -1.09
C ILE A 75 -15.93 -7.89 -1.47
N ASP A 76 -15.38 -7.46 -2.60
CA ASP A 76 -14.03 -7.87 -3.01
C ASP A 76 -12.99 -7.09 -2.20
N THR A 77 -11.95 -7.77 -1.72
CA THR A 77 -10.96 -7.18 -0.81
C THR A 77 -9.56 -7.23 -1.42
N PRO A 78 -8.68 -6.25 -1.13
CA PRO A 78 -7.27 -6.37 -1.48
C PRO A 78 -6.61 -7.61 -0.88
N GLY A 79 -5.58 -8.12 -1.54
CA GLY A 79 -4.81 -9.27 -1.04
C GLY A 79 -3.45 -8.90 -0.44
N HIS A 80 -2.99 -7.66 -0.59
CA HIS A 80 -1.64 -7.24 -0.18
C HIS A 80 -1.60 -6.66 1.24
N VAL A 81 -0.49 -6.89 1.96
CA VAL A 81 -0.29 -6.43 3.35
C VAL A 81 -0.44 -4.91 3.50
N ASP A 82 0.02 -4.12 2.55
CA ASP A 82 -0.11 -2.67 2.58
C ASP A 82 -1.58 -2.21 2.63
N PHE A 83 -2.51 -3.04 2.17
CA PHE A 83 -3.95 -2.75 2.15
C PHE A 83 -4.75 -3.50 3.22
N SER A 84 -4.09 -4.01 4.26
CA SER A 84 -4.75 -4.72 5.37
C SER A 84 -5.86 -3.90 6.03
N TYR A 85 -5.74 -2.57 6.02
CA TYR A 85 -6.76 -1.65 6.49
C TYR A 85 -8.04 -1.69 5.64
N GLU A 86 -7.91 -1.71 4.30
CA GLU A 86 -9.05 -1.87 3.38
C GLU A 86 -9.74 -3.23 3.61
N VAL A 87 -8.94 -4.28 3.83
CA VAL A 87 -9.46 -5.62 4.17
C VAL A 87 -10.26 -5.58 5.47
N SER A 88 -9.74 -4.97 6.52
CA SER A 88 -10.42 -4.86 7.82
C SER A 88 -11.78 -4.15 7.73
N ARG A 89 -11.87 -3.07 6.94
CA ARG A 89 -13.13 -2.35 6.72
C ARG A 89 -14.17 -3.21 5.99
N SER A 90 -13.74 -3.90 4.96
CA SER A 90 -14.59 -4.77 4.14
C SER A 90 -15.11 -5.95 4.95
N ILE A 91 -14.25 -6.56 5.76
CA ILE A 91 -14.59 -7.65 6.68
C ILE A 91 -15.66 -7.20 7.68
N ALA A 92 -15.54 -6.00 8.25
CA ALA A 92 -16.53 -5.48 9.21
C ALA A 92 -17.94 -5.30 8.60
N ALA A 93 -18.05 -5.20 7.28
CA ALA A 93 -19.34 -5.10 6.59
C ALA A 93 -19.96 -6.47 6.26
N CYS A 94 -19.34 -7.60 6.64
CA CYS A 94 -19.73 -8.94 6.25
C CYS A 94 -20.14 -9.82 7.43
N GLU A 95 -20.86 -10.91 7.16
CA GLU A 95 -21.16 -12.02 8.07
C GLU A 95 -20.36 -13.27 7.76
N GLY A 96 -19.73 -13.35 6.59
CA GLY A 96 -18.91 -14.49 6.20
C GLY A 96 -17.79 -14.12 5.23
N ALA A 97 -16.82 -15.03 5.09
CA ALA A 97 -15.71 -14.88 4.18
C ALA A 97 -15.43 -16.18 3.42
N LEU A 98 -15.19 -16.06 2.12
CA LEU A 98 -14.62 -17.13 1.31
C LEU A 98 -13.09 -17.08 1.47
N LEU A 99 -12.50 -18.09 2.10
CA LEU A 99 -11.05 -18.23 2.23
C LEU A 99 -10.52 -19.01 1.03
N ILE A 100 -9.88 -18.32 0.09
CA ILE A 100 -9.34 -18.95 -1.11
C ILE A 100 -7.89 -19.36 -0.89
N VAL A 101 -7.61 -20.64 -1.13
CA VAL A 101 -6.25 -21.21 -1.09
C VAL A 101 -5.95 -21.84 -2.45
N ASP A 102 -4.78 -21.53 -3.01
CA ASP A 102 -4.30 -22.12 -4.25
C ASP A 102 -3.84 -23.57 -4.00
N ALA A 103 -4.40 -24.52 -4.74
CA ALA A 103 -4.07 -25.94 -4.62
C ALA A 103 -2.62 -26.29 -4.99
N SER A 104 -1.89 -25.41 -5.67
CA SER A 104 -0.50 -25.59 -6.04
C SER A 104 0.49 -24.90 -5.12
N GLN A 105 0.05 -23.82 -4.43
CA GLN A 105 0.90 -23.04 -3.54
C GLN A 105 0.64 -23.33 -2.05
N GLY A 106 -0.62 -23.65 -1.69
CA GLY A 106 -1.04 -23.90 -0.31
C GLY A 106 -1.21 -22.62 0.49
N ILE A 107 -1.08 -22.72 1.83
CA ILE A 107 -1.26 -21.59 2.74
C ILE A 107 -0.04 -20.67 2.69
N GLU A 108 -0.30 -19.37 2.57
CA GLU A 108 0.68 -18.30 2.54
C GLU A 108 0.47 -17.30 3.71
N ALA A 109 1.44 -16.41 3.97
CA ALA A 109 1.39 -15.52 5.14
C ALA A 109 0.13 -14.66 5.19
N GLN A 110 -0.26 -14.05 4.06
CA GLN A 110 -1.47 -13.23 3.99
C GLN A 110 -2.76 -14.04 4.13
N THR A 111 -2.75 -15.33 3.78
CA THR A 111 -3.88 -16.22 4.06
C THR A 111 -4.16 -16.29 5.55
N ILE A 112 -3.09 -16.44 6.35
CA ILE A 112 -3.17 -16.53 7.82
C ILE A 112 -3.64 -15.20 8.42
N SER A 113 -3.01 -14.09 8.02
CA SER A 113 -3.33 -12.77 8.57
C SER A 113 -4.77 -12.35 8.27
N ASN A 114 -5.22 -12.53 7.01
CA ASN A 114 -6.59 -12.22 6.63
C ASN A 114 -7.61 -13.14 7.32
N LEU A 115 -7.26 -14.42 7.53
CA LEU A 115 -8.08 -15.34 8.31
C LEU A 115 -8.25 -14.87 9.74
N TYR A 116 -7.17 -14.46 10.43
CA TYR A 116 -7.26 -13.95 11.80
C TYR A 116 -8.10 -12.67 11.88
N LEU A 117 -7.97 -11.77 10.88
CA LEU A 117 -8.85 -10.60 10.80
C LEU A 117 -10.32 -11.01 10.70
N ALA A 118 -10.65 -12.00 9.86
CA ALA A 118 -12.02 -12.49 9.70
C ALA A 118 -12.55 -13.17 10.99
N ILE A 119 -11.73 -13.96 11.68
CA ILE A 119 -12.09 -14.61 12.95
C ILE A 119 -12.31 -13.55 14.05
N ASN A 120 -11.49 -12.53 14.12
CA ASN A 120 -11.64 -11.45 15.11
C ASN A 120 -12.95 -10.65 14.93
N HIS A 121 -13.53 -10.70 13.74
CA HIS A 121 -14.84 -10.11 13.43
C HIS A 121 -16.00 -11.13 13.48
N ASP A 122 -15.77 -12.33 14.02
CA ASP A 122 -16.77 -13.41 14.14
C ASP A 122 -17.40 -13.83 12.79
N LEU A 123 -16.65 -13.78 11.70
CA LEU A 123 -17.12 -14.19 10.39
C LEU A 123 -17.17 -15.71 10.24
N GLU A 124 -18.21 -16.21 9.58
CA GLU A 124 -18.25 -17.59 9.12
C GLU A 124 -17.27 -17.81 7.96
N ILE A 125 -16.37 -18.76 8.08
CA ILE A 125 -15.31 -19.03 7.10
C ILE A 125 -15.70 -20.22 6.23
N ILE A 126 -15.76 -20.00 4.91
CA ILE A 126 -15.95 -21.07 3.91
C ILE A 126 -14.62 -21.28 3.19
N PRO A 127 -13.91 -22.39 3.45
CA PRO A 127 -12.66 -22.69 2.76
C PRO A 127 -12.92 -23.14 1.32
N VAL A 128 -12.19 -22.53 0.38
CA VAL A 128 -12.25 -22.83 -1.05
C VAL A 128 -10.84 -23.16 -1.55
N LEU A 129 -10.63 -24.39 -1.98
CA LEU A 129 -9.41 -24.85 -2.61
C LEU A 129 -9.49 -24.58 -4.11
N ASN A 130 -8.84 -23.52 -4.56
CA ASN A 130 -8.90 -23.05 -5.94
C ASN A 130 -7.75 -23.59 -6.80
N LYS A 131 -7.92 -23.48 -8.13
CA LYS A 131 -6.93 -23.89 -9.15
C LYS A 131 -6.62 -25.40 -9.13
N ILE A 132 -7.62 -26.23 -8.83
CA ILE A 132 -7.49 -27.70 -8.86
C ILE A 132 -7.21 -28.26 -10.27
N ASP A 133 -7.41 -27.43 -11.30
CA ASP A 133 -7.14 -27.74 -12.72
C ASP A 133 -5.64 -27.72 -13.09
N LEU A 134 -4.80 -27.12 -12.25
CA LEU A 134 -3.38 -27.02 -12.53
C LEU A 134 -2.65 -28.37 -12.41
N PRO A 135 -1.69 -28.69 -13.30
CA PRO A 135 -0.91 -29.92 -13.22
C PRO A 135 -0.11 -30.10 -11.94
N GLY A 136 0.21 -28.99 -11.28
CA GLY A 136 0.94 -28.97 -9.99
C GLY A 136 0.04 -28.89 -8.77
N ALA A 137 -1.27 -29.02 -8.91
CA ALA A 137 -2.18 -29.00 -7.79
C ALA A 137 -1.99 -30.22 -6.87
N MET A 138 -2.00 -29.96 -5.54
CA MET A 138 -1.87 -30.95 -4.46
C MET A 138 -3.11 -30.89 -3.54
N PRO A 139 -4.30 -31.26 -4.03
CA PRO A 139 -5.55 -31.03 -3.31
C PRO A 139 -5.59 -31.68 -1.92
N GLU A 140 -5.06 -32.90 -1.80
CA GLU A 140 -5.09 -33.64 -0.54
C GLU A 140 -4.19 -32.97 0.52
N GLU A 141 -2.95 -32.63 0.13
CA GLU A 141 -1.98 -32.01 1.01
C GLU A 141 -2.42 -30.61 1.46
N VAL A 142 -2.91 -29.79 0.52
CA VAL A 142 -3.38 -28.44 0.84
C VAL A 142 -4.68 -28.48 1.66
N SER A 143 -5.55 -29.48 1.44
CA SER A 143 -6.72 -29.69 2.31
C SER A 143 -6.30 -30.01 3.74
N ASP A 144 -5.28 -30.82 3.96
CA ASP A 144 -4.74 -31.07 5.30
C ASP A 144 -4.21 -29.79 5.95
N GLN A 145 -3.49 -28.94 5.21
CA GLN A 145 -3.03 -27.63 5.71
C GLN A 145 -4.23 -26.74 6.14
N ILE A 146 -5.30 -26.70 5.36
CA ILE A 146 -6.52 -25.93 5.68
C ILE A 146 -7.18 -26.49 6.95
N ILE A 147 -7.30 -27.83 7.08
CA ILE A 147 -7.86 -28.48 8.26
C ILE A 147 -7.05 -28.13 9.51
N ASP A 148 -5.73 -28.21 9.41
CA ASP A 148 -4.83 -27.88 10.54
C ASP A 148 -4.94 -26.40 10.95
N LEU A 149 -5.18 -25.50 9.97
CA LEU A 149 -5.25 -24.06 10.21
C LEU A 149 -6.58 -23.63 10.87
N ILE A 150 -7.72 -24.12 10.36
CA ILE A 150 -9.05 -23.64 10.78
C ILE A 150 -9.87 -24.68 11.55
N GLY A 151 -9.41 -25.92 11.61
CA GLY A 151 -10.10 -26.99 12.35
C GLY A 151 -11.40 -27.47 11.69
N CYS A 152 -11.60 -27.22 10.38
CA CYS A 152 -12.77 -27.68 9.64
C CYS A 152 -12.68 -29.16 9.29
N LYS A 153 -13.80 -29.74 8.84
CA LYS A 153 -13.78 -31.08 8.25
C LYS A 153 -13.39 -31.02 6.79
N ARG A 154 -12.81 -32.10 6.25
CA ARG A 154 -12.43 -32.20 4.83
C ARG A 154 -13.62 -31.99 3.90
N GLU A 155 -14.80 -32.49 4.27
CA GLU A 155 -16.05 -32.33 3.53
C GLU A 155 -16.55 -30.87 3.44
N ASP A 156 -16.04 -29.99 4.31
CA ASP A 156 -16.38 -28.56 4.32
C ASP A 156 -15.56 -27.75 3.31
N ILE A 157 -14.45 -28.32 2.78
CA ILE A 157 -13.56 -27.66 1.83
C ILE A 157 -14.14 -27.82 0.43
N ILE A 158 -14.43 -26.70 -0.23
CA ILE A 158 -14.96 -26.70 -1.58
C ILE A 158 -13.82 -26.68 -2.59
N HIS A 159 -13.79 -27.68 -3.46
CA HIS A 159 -12.80 -27.78 -4.53
C HIS A 159 -13.29 -27.00 -5.76
N ALA A 160 -12.49 -26.03 -6.20
CA ALA A 160 -12.90 -25.12 -7.26
C ALA A 160 -11.80 -24.84 -8.30
N SER A 161 -12.22 -24.41 -9.47
CA SER A 161 -11.38 -23.74 -10.46
C SER A 161 -12.11 -22.52 -10.98
N GLY A 162 -11.67 -21.35 -10.57
CA GLY A 162 -12.21 -20.09 -11.10
C GLY A 162 -12.00 -19.97 -12.60
N LYS A 163 -10.89 -20.51 -13.15
CA LYS A 163 -10.63 -20.49 -14.58
C LYS A 163 -11.59 -21.38 -15.37
N GLU A 164 -11.80 -22.61 -14.94
CA GLU A 164 -12.62 -23.60 -15.65
C GLU A 164 -14.11 -23.58 -15.22
N GLY A 165 -14.47 -22.77 -14.20
CA GLY A 165 -15.83 -22.67 -13.68
C GLY A 165 -16.28 -23.87 -12.85
N ILE A 166 -15.34 -24.66 -12.31
CA ILE A 166 -15.63 -25.83 -11.49
C ILE A 166 -15.94 -25.38 -10.06
N GLY A 167 -16.94 -26.01 -9.40
CA GLY A 167 -17.28 -25.79 -7.99
C GLY A 167 -17.97 -24.44 -7.69
N ILE A 168 -18.32 -23.65 -8.69
CA ILE A 168 -18.93 -22.32 -8.49
C ILE A 168 -20.30 -22.42 -7.84
N GLN A 169 -21.13 -23.37 -8.30
CA GLN A 169 -22.44 -23.61 -7.70
C GLN A 169 -22.31 -24.05 -6.24
N ASP A 170 -21.36 -24.93 -5.93
CA ASP A 170 -21.15 -25.44 -4.57
C ASP A 170 -20.74 -24.29 -3.61
N ILE A 171 -19.96 -23.32 -4.10
CA ILE A 171 -19.61 -22.10 -3.34
C ILE A 171 -20.86 -21.28 -3.06
N LEU A 172 -21.70 -20.99 -4.07
CA LEU A 172 -22.93 -20.20 -3.91
C LEU A 172 -23.93 -20.90 -2.98
N ASP A 173 -24.03 -22.22 -3.08
CA ASP A 173 -24.87 -23.03 -2.20
C ASP A 173 -24.36 -22.98 -0.76
N ALA A 174 -23.05 -23.09 -0.54
CA ALA A 174 -22.44 -22.96 0.78
C ALA A 174 -22.64 -21.55 1.38
N VAL A 175 -22.58 -20.51 0.57
CA VAL A 175 -22.90 -19.13 1.03
C VAL A 175 -24.32 -19.05 1.57
N VAL A 176 -25.31 -19.65 0.90
CA VAL A 176 -26.69 -19.69 1.38
C VAL A 176 -26.81 -20.46 2.68
N GLU A 177 -26.17 -21.64 2.77
CA GLU A 177 -26.35 -22.60 3.86
C GLU A 177 -25.57 -22.25 5.13
N ARG A 178 -24.33 -21.74 4.98
CA ARG A 178 -23.40 -21.55 6.10
C ARG A 178 -23.36 -20.11 6.58
N ILE A 179 -23.34 -19.12 5.69
CA ILE A 179 -23.26 -17.72 6.10
C ILE A 179 -24.59 -17.29 6.75
N PRO A 180 -24.58 -16.79 7.99
CA PRO A 180 -25.80 -16.34 8.63
C PRO A 180 -26.39 -15.11 7.96
N ALA A 181 -27.70 -14.93 8.08
CA ALA A 181 -28.34 -13.70 7.67
C ALA A 181 -27.87 -12.53 8.58
N PRO A 182 -27.79 -11.30 8.05
CA PRO A 182 -27.44 -10.13 8.84
C PRO A 182 -28.30 -9.98 10.08
N LYS A 183 -27.64 -9.66 11.21
CA LYS A 183 -28.32 -9.33 12.47
C LYS A 183 -28.68 -7.84 12.46
N GLY A 184 -29.86 -7.48 13.01
CA GLY A 184 -30.28 -6.09 13.13
C GLY A 184 -31.77 -5.94 13.36
N ASN A 185 -32.21 -4.72 13.70
CA ASN A 185 -33.60 -4.38 13.89
C ASN A 185 -34.08 -3.43 12.79
N PRO A 186 -34.90 -3.89 11.83
CA PRO A 186 -35.41 -3.04 10.74
C PRO A 186 -36.29 -1.88 11.23
N GLU A 187 -36.92 -2.01 12.40
CA GLU A 187 -37.79 -0.97 12.99
C GLU A 187 -37.04 -0.10 14.01
N GLY A 188 -35.73 -0.30 14.15
CA GLY A 188 -34.89 0.48 15.05
C GLY A 188 -34.53 1.86 14.50
N GLU A 189 -33.85 2.65 15.33
CA GLU A 189 -33.21 3.90 14.89
C GLU A 189 -32.15 3.59 13.83
N LEU A 190 -32.02 4.45 12.80
CA LEU A 190 -31.02 4.25 11.74
C LEU A 190 -29.61 4.22 12.34
N GLN A 191 -28.91 3.14 12.08
CA GLN A 191 -27.48 2.98 12.33
C GLN A 191 -26.85 2.36 11.08
N ALA A 192 -26.11 3.14 10.33
CA ALA A 192 -25.34 2.66 9.18
C ALA A 192 -23.86 3.01 9.33
N LEU A 193 -22.98 2.04 9.06
CA LEU A 193 -21.54 2.20 9.14
C LEU A 193 -21.01 2.59 7.75
N ILE A 194 -20.28 3.69 7.68
CA ILE A 194 -19.51 4.07 6.49
C ILE A 194 -18.25 3.21 6.45
N PHE A 195 -18.10 2.35 5.46
CA PHE A 195 -16.90 1.52 5.34
C PHE A 195 -16.02 1.92 4.15
N ASP A 196 -16.54 2.69 3.17
CA ASP A 196 -15.76 3.26 2.07
C ASP A 196 -16.38 4.57 1.55
N SER A 197 -15.63 5.30 0.72
CA SER A 197 -16.12 6.46 -0.01
C SER A 197 -15.36 6.64 -1.33
N THR A 198 -16.04 7.19 -2.34
CA THR A 198 -15.45 7.51 -3.63
C THR A 198 -15.78 8.94 -4.03
N PHE A 199 -14.87 9.61 -4.70
CA PHE A 199 -15.10 10.96 -5.22
C PHE A 199 -15.49 10.90 -6.69
N ASN A 200 -16.61 11.53 -7.00
CA ASN A 200 -17.07 11.74 -8.36
C ASN A 200 -17.09 13.26 -8.65
N SER A 201 -16.41 13.68 -9.71
CA SER A 201 -16.28 15.11 -10.06
C SER A 201 -17.61 15.83 -10.30
N TYR A 202 -18.66 15.08 -10.67
CA TYR A 202 -19.99 15.62 -10.97
C TYR A 202 -20.97 15.52 -9.80
N ARG A 203 -20.85 14.50 -8.97
CA ARG A 203 -21.82 14.15 -7.91
C ARG A 203 -21.29 14.41 -6.50
N GLY A 204 -20.00 14.72 -6.35
CA GLY A 204 -19.32 14.87 -5.08
C GLY A 204 -18.89 13.54 -4.47
N ILE A 205 -18.85 13.47 -3.15
CA ILE A 205 -18.45 12.25 -2.43
C ILE A 205 -19.63 11.29 -2.36
N GLU A 206 -19.44 10.11 -2.85
CA GLU A 206 -20.33 8.96 -2.79
C GLU A 206 -19.93 8.11 -1.58
N VAL A 207 -20.79 8.02 -0.59
CA VAL A 207 -20.53 7.32 0.67
C VAL A 207 -21.04 5.90 0.55
N ILE A 208 -20.20 4.90 0.78
CA ILE A 208 -20.58 3.49 0.78
C ILE A 208 -20.76 3.05 2.22
N PHE A 209 -21.94 2.46 2.50
CA PHE A 209 -22.32 2.12 3.86
C PHE A 209 -23.04 0.78 3.94
N ARG A 210 -23.05 0.21 5.15
CA ARG A 210 -23.89 -0.91 5.53
C ARG A 210 -24.87 -0.49 6.61
N ILE A 211 -26.16 -0.83 6.46
CA ILE A 211 -27.17 -0.59 7.48
C ILE A 211 -27.20 -1.75 8.47
N TYR A 212 -26.97 -1.45 9.76
CA TYR A 212 -27.13 -2.40 10.85
C TYR A 212 -28.55 -2.38 11.40
N ASN A 213 -29.11 -1.19 11.68
CA ASN A 213 -30.47 -1.04 12.20
C ASN A 213 -31.24 0.03 11.41
N GLY A 214 -32.55 -0.10 11.39
CA GLY A 214 -33.44 0.87 10.75
C GLY A 214 -33.45 0.80 9.22
N GLU A 215 -33.86 1.88 8.61
CA GLU A 215 -33.91 2.06 7.16
C GLU A 215 -33.56 3.51 6.81
N ILE A 216 -33.13 3.76 5.57
CA ILE A 216 -32.92 5.08 5.01
C ILE A 216 -33.77 5.25 3.74
N LYS A 217 -34.40 6.42 3.58
CA LYS A 217 -35.18 6.78 2.41
C LYS A 217 -34.53 7.94 1.65
N LYS A 218 -34.76 7.98 0.36
CA LYS A 218 -34.40 9.13 -0.45
C LYS A 218 -35.08 10.38 0.09
N GLY A 219 -34.30 11.44 0.32
CA GLY A 219 -34.76 12.71 0.88
C GLY A 219 -34.72 12.81 2.40
N ASP A 220 -34.38 11.72 3.11
CA ASP A 220 -34.18 11.78 4.57
C ASP A 220 -33.05 12.73 4.94
N LYS A 221 -33.22 13.43 6.07
CA LYS A 221 -32.16 14.22 6.66
C LYS A 221 -31.35 13.36 7.62
N VAL A 222 -30.09 13.13 7.27
CA VAL A 222 -29.16 12.26 8.00
C VAL A 222 -28.06 13.07 8.66
N LYS A 223 -27.49 12.52 9.70
CA LYS A 223 -26.36 13.06 10.45
C LYS A 223 -25.23 12.04 10.54
N PHE A 224 -24.02 12.49 10.30
CA PHE A 224 -22.79 11.74 10.55
C PHE A 224 -22.36 12.01 12.00
N MET A 225 -22.28 10.96 12.82
CA MET A 225 -22.15 11.11 14.27
C MET A 225 -20.79 11.67 14.70
N ASN A 226 -19.70 11.26 14.04
CA ASN A 226 -18.35 11.70 14.38
C ASN A 226 -18.08 13.13 13.93
N THR A 227 -18.39 13.43 12.66
CA THR A 227 -18.17 14.78 12.12
C THR A 227 -19.26 15.79 12.54
N GLY A 228 -20.41 15.30 13.03
CA GLY A 228 -21.55 16.11 13.43
C GLY A 228 -22.29 16.80 12.29
N LYS A 229 -21.89 16.54 11.04
CA LYS A 229 -22.46 17.16 9.83
C LYS A 229 -23.81 16.55 9.48
N GLU A 230 -24.69 17.36 8.89
CA GLU A 230 -26.04 16.96 8.49
C GLU A 230 -26.23 17.18 6.99
N TYR A 231 -26.82 16.17 6.33
CA TYR A 231 -27.06 16.18 4.89
C TYR A 231 -28.43 15.65 4.55
N PHE A 232 -28.89 15.92 3.34
CA PHE A 232 -30.03 15.24 2.76
C PHE A 232 -29.56 14.05 1.93
N ALA A 233 -30.25 12.94 2.03
CA ALA A 233 -30.04 11.76 1.20
C ALA A 233 -30.62 12.01 -0.20
N ASP A 234 -29.93 12.80 -1.03
CA ASP A 234 -30.43 13.20 -2.35
C ASP A 234 -30.62 11.99 -3.26
N GLU A 235 -29.72 11.02 -3.18
CA GLU A 235 -29.84 9.73 -3.81
C GLU A 235 -29.27 8.63 -2.91
N ILE A 236 -29.95 7.51 -2.90
CA ILE A 236 -29.52 6.26 -2.26
C ILE A 236 -29.73 5.11 -3.21
N GLY A 237 -28.96 4.05 -3.08
CA GLY A 237 -29.12 2.87 -3.90
C GLY A 237 -28.23 1.72 -3.49
N THR A 238 -28.26 0.65 -4.26
CA THR A 238 -27.39 -0.53 -4.11
C THR A 238 -26.34 -0.56 -5.21
N LEU A 239 -25.26 -1.29 -4.98
CA LEU A 239 -24.11 -1.34 -5.87
C LEU A 239 -24.24 -2.58 -6.79
N GLY A 240 -24.48 -2.35 -8.08
CA GLY A 240 -24.29 -3.33 -9.15
C GLY A 240 -22.97 -3.04 -9.86
N LEU A 241 -22.83 -3.40 -11.14
CA LEU A 241 -21.77 -2.82 -11.99
C LEU A 241 -21.95 -1.31 -12.10
N GLU A 242 -23.20 -0.88 -12.23
CA GLU A 242 -23.59 0.51 -12.12
C GLU A 242 -24.38 0.69 -10.83
N GLN A 243 -24.43 1.90 -10.34
CA GLN A 243 -25.25 2.26 -9.20
C GLN A 243 -26.73 2.10 -9.52
N ILE A 244 -27.46 1.36 -8.67
CA ILE A 244 -28.89 1.10 -8.83
C ILE A 244 -29.66 1.94 -7.82
N PRO A 245 -30.26 3.09 -8.24
CA PRO A 245 -31.00 3.95 -7.35
C PRO A 245 -32.22 3.23 -6.73
N LYS A 246 -32.41 3.42 -5.44
CA LYS A 246 -33.53 2.89 -4.64
C LYS A 246 -34.28 4.01 -3.94
N GLN A 247 -35.52 3.76 -3.58
CA GLN A 247 -36.29 4.70 -2.75
C GLN A 247 -36.06 4.45 -1.26
N ILE A 248 -35.72 3.22 -0.89
CA ILE A 248 -35.51 2.77 0.49
C ILE A 248 -34.42 1.70 0.49
N ILE A 249 -33.51 1.79 1.46
CA ILE A 249 -32.54 0.75 1.82
C ILE A 249 -32.78 0.37 3.27
N LYS A 250 -32.72 -0.94 3.58
CA LYS A 250 -33.11 -1.49 4.88
C LYS A 250 -31.94 -2.14 5.61
N SER A 251 -32.15 -2.40 6.89
CA SER A 251 -31.24 -3.14 7.76
C SER A 251 -30.70 -4.41 7.10
N GLY A 252 -29.38 -4.59 7.16
CA GLY A 252 -28.62 -5.66 6.53
C GLY A 252 -28.06 -5.33 5.15
N ASP A 253 -28.66 -4.40 4.40
CA ASP A 253 -28.21 -4.05 3.05
C ASP A 253 -26.91 -3.23 3.06
N VAL A 254 -26.14 -3.42 2.01
CA VAL A 254 -25.02 -2.58 1.59
C VAL A 254 -25.50 -1.63 0.50
N GLY A 255 -25.17 -0.35 0.62
CA GLY A 255 -25.63 0.65 -0.33
C GLY A 255 -24.72 1.87 -0.40
N TYR A 256 -25.14 2.81 -1.24
CA TYR A 256 -24.47 4.10 -1.38
C TYR A 256 -25.41 5.27 -1.07
N LEU A 257 -24.81 6.39 -0.68
CA LEU A 257 -25.47 7.66 -0.40
C LEU A 257 -24.75 8.79 -1.15
N ILE A 258 -25.51 9.61 -1.85
CA ILE A 258 -25.04 10.84 -2.47
C ILE A 258 -25.79 11.99 -1.85
N SER A 259 -25.03 12.99 -1.38
CA SER A 259 -25.54 14.14 -0.64
C SER A 259 -24.84 15.45 -1.03
N GLY A 260 -24.20 15.48 -2.21
CA GLY A 260 -23.50 16.67 -2.72
C GLY A 260 -22.31 17.13 -1.86
N ILE A 261 -21.73 16.24 -1.05
CA ILE A 261 -20.57 16.52 -0.19
C ILE A 261 -19.34 16.74 -1.06
N LYS A 262 -18.58 17.81 -0.81
CA LYS A 262 -17.41 18.20 -1.63
C LYS A 262 -16.08 18.11 -0.90
N GLU A 263 -16.09 18.17 0.43
CA GLU A 263 -14.87 18.18 1.24
C GLU A 263 -14.63 16.80 1.90
N ALA A 264 -13.44 16.22 1.71
CA ALA A 264 -13.05 14.95 2.33
C ALA A 264 -13.22 14.93 3.84
N LYS A 265 -12.94 16.06 4.49
CA LYS A 265 -13.01 16.19 5.95
C LYS A 265 -14.41 15.99 6.53
N GLU A 266 -15.44 16.09 5.70
CA GLU A 266 -16.84 15.96 6.11
C GLU A 266 -17.31 14.50 6.13
N VAL A 267 -16.59 13.59 5.48
CA VAL A 267 -16.84 12.13 5.47
C VAL A 267 -15.67 11.42 6.10
N LYS A 268 -15.90 10.72 7.20
CA LYS A 268 -14.89 9.87 7.83
C LYS A 268 -15.32 8.42 7.70
N VAL A 269 -14.47 7.60 7.11
CA VAL A 269 -14.69 6.15 7.07
C VAL A 269 -14.65 5.60 8.51
N GLY A 270 -15.62 4.75 8.85
CA GLY A 270 -15.85 4.32 10.24
C GLY A 270 -16.86 5.16 11.00
N ASP A 271 -17.39 6.24 10.39
CA ASP A 271 -18.46 7.05 11.02
C ASP A 271 -19.82 6.33 10.90
N THR A 272 -20.73 6.72 11.77
CA THR A 272 -22.11 6.21 11.82
C THR A 272 -23.08 7.24 11.24
N ILE A 273 -23.88 6.78 10.28
CA ILE A 273 -25.01 7.57 9.74
C ILE A 273 -26.25 7.28 10.57
N THR A 274 -26.95 8.34 10.99
CA THR A 274 -28.23 8.26 11.71
C THR A 274 -29.20 9.31 11.20
N HIS A 275 -30.49 9.21 11.54
CA HIS A 275 -31.47 10.28 11.23
C HIS A 275 -31.29 11.49 12.16
N VAL A 276 -31.49 12.69 11.62
CA VAL A 276 -31.48 13.93 12.44
C VAL A 276 -32.70 13.95 13.37
N SER A 277 -33.84 13.47 12.88
CA SER A 277 -35.13 13.51 13.64
C SER A 277 -35.17 12.47 14.80
N SER A 278 -34.48 11.35 14.66
CA SER A 278 -34.42 10.27 15.65
C SER A 278 -33.02 9.68 15.67
N PRO A 279 -32.03 10.39 16.25
CA PRO A 279 -30.66 9.93 16.25
C PRO A 279 -30.47 8.72 17.16
N CYS A 280 -29.70 7.74 16.70
CA CYS A 280 -29.31 6.61 17.52
C CYS A 280 -28.43 7.07 18.70
N LYS A 281 -28.54 6.35 19.81
CA LYS A 281 -27.87 6.71 21.08
C LYS A 281 -26.37 6.37 21.05
N LEU A 282 -26.00 5.32 20.35
CA LEU A 282 -24.63 4.80 20.29
C LEU A 282 -24.17 4.76 18.83
N ALA A 283 -22.99 5.29 18.58
CA ALA A 283 -22.31 5.05 17.31
C ALA A 283 -21.88 3.58 17.21
N ILE A 284 -21.83 3.06 15.99
CA ILE A 284 -21.18 1.79 15.71
C ILE A 284 -19.68 1.96 15.99
N GLN A 285 -19.04 0.95 16.56
CA GLN A 285 -17.59 1.00 16.73
C GLN A 285 -16.93 1.19 15.35
N GLY A 286 -16.27 2.31 15.19
CA GLY A 286 -15.55 2.65 13.97
C GLY A 286 -14.23 1.91 13.84
N PHE A 287 -13.51 2.21 12.78
CA PHE A 287 -12.19 1.65 12.53
C PHE A 287 -11.11 2.44 13.31
N GLU A 288 -10.02 1.74 13.64
CA GLU A 288 -8.83 2.41 14.16
C GLU A 288 -8.24 3.35 13.11
N GLU A 289 -7.67 4.47 13.56
CA GLU A 289 -6.98 5.38 12.64
C GLU A 289 -5.72 4.72 12.10
N VAL A 290 -5.59 4.74 10.79
CA VAL A 290 -4.41 4.20 10.13
C VAL A 290 -3.22 5.08 10.39
N LYS A 291 -2.14 4.47 10.84
CA LYS A 291 -0.86 5.16 11.04
C LYS A 291 0.04 4.86 9.84
N PRO A 292 0.45 5.88 9.09
CA PRO A 292 1.41 5.68 8.03
C PRO A 292 2.71 5.06 8.57
N MET A 293 3.27 4.13 7.81
CA MET A 293 4.49 3.43 8.15
C MET A 293 5.69 3.93 7.37
N VAL A 294 5.46 4.42 6.15
CA VAL A 294 6.47 4.91 5.21
C VAL A 294 6.20 6.37 4.90
N PHE A 295 7.24 7.19 4.87
CA PHE A 295 7.15 8.62 4.59
C PHE A 295 8.08 9.00 3.45
N ALA A 296 7.58 9.77 2.47
CA ALA A 296 8.39 10.34 1.41
C ALA A 296 7.88 11.74 1.05
N GLY A 297 8.79 12.58 0.58
CA GLY A 297 8.41 13.86 -0.02
C GLY A 297 7.99 13.65 -1.47
N ILE A 298 6.90 14.28 -1.91
CA ILE A 298 6.44 14.33 -3.30
C ILE A 298 6.54 15.76 -3.79
N TYR A 299 7.27 15.97 -4.88
CA TYR A 299 7.54 17.29 -5.47
C TYR A 299 7.20 17.28 -6.96
N PRO A 300 6.60 18.35 -7.50
CA PRO A 300 6.39 18.46 -8.93
C PRO A 300 7.75 18.64 -9.65
N VAL A 301 7.88 18.11 -10.85
CA VAL A 301 9.10 18.32 -11.67
C VAL A 301 9.23 19.79 -12.05
N ASP A 302 8.13 20.43 -12.43
CA ASP A 302 8.04 21.88 -12.63
C ASP A 302 7.51 22.54 -11.37
N THR A 303 8.32 23.41 -10.75
CA THR A 303 7.94 24.10 -9.50
C THR A 303 6.71 25.01 -9.65
N THR A 304 6.31 25.37 -10.87
CA THR A 304 5.10 26.15 -11.14
C THR A 304 3.82 25.35 -10.98
N GLU A 305 3.90 24.01 -11.01
CA GLU A 305 2.78 23.08 -10.90
C GLU A 305 2.43 22.71 -9.44
N PHE A 306 2.99 23.42 -8.45
CA PHE A 306 2.74 23.11 -7.02
C PHE A 306 1.27 23.17 -6.62
N GLU A 307 0.51 24.16 -7.11
CA GLU A 307 -0.93 24.26 -6.82
C GLU A 307 -1.73 23.14 -7.50
N ASP A 308 -1.34 22.75 -8.73
CA ASP A 308 -1.97 21.64 -9.43
C ASP A 308 -1.71 20.31 -8.70
N LEU A 309 -0.48 20.13 -8.17
CA LEU A 309 -0.15 18.97 -7.32
C LEU A 309 -0.99 18.97 -6.04
N ARG A 310 -1.23 20.14 -5.40
CA ARG A 310 -2.10 20.23 -4.23
C ARG A 310 -3.51 19.75 -4.55
N ASP A 311 -4.08 20.24 -5.63
CA ASP A 311 -5.42 19.87 -6.08
C ASP A 311 -5.52 18.37 -6.40
N ALA A 312 -4.47 17.80 -7.02
CA ALA A 312 -4.37 16.37 -7.30
C ALA A 312 -4.32 15.55 -5.99
N MET A 313 -3.49 15.97 -5.01
CA MET A 313 -3.38 15.30 -3.70
C MET A 313 -4.69 15.36 -2.92
N GLU A 314 -5.40 16.48 -2.93
CA GLU A 314 -6.72 16.60 -2.30
C GLU A 314 -7.74 15.66 -2.91
N LYS A 315 -7.80 15.57 -4.25
CA LYS A 315 -8.70 14.64 -4.95
C LYS A 315 -8.32 13.19 -4.70
N LEU A 316 -7.03 12.89 -4.65
CA LEU A 316 -6.54 11.53 -4.41
C LEU A 316 -6.91 11.08 -2.98
N GLN A 317 -6.77 11.96 -1.99
CA GLN A 317 -7.14 11.69 -0.60
C GLN A 317 -8.65 11.43 -0.42
N LEU A 318 -9.51 11.98 -1.30
CA LEU A 318 -10.94 11.68 -1.30
C LEU A 318 -11.22 10.20 -1.62
N ASN A 319 -10.37 9.59 -2.46
CA ASN A 319 -10.49 8.20 -2.88
C ASN A 319 -9.62 7.24 -2.03
N ASP A 320 -8.68 7.81 -1.27
CA ASP A 320 -7.74 7.05 -0.45
C ASP A 320 -7.59 7.72 0.92
N ALA A 321 -8.44 7.31 1.84
CA ALA A 321 -8.46 7.84 3.21
C ALA A 321 -7.20 7.50 4.03
N SER A 322 -6.35 6.61 3.55
CA SER A 322 -5.10 6.22 4.21
C SER A 322 -3.94 7.18 3.87
N LEU A 323 -4.07 7.94 2.78
CA LEU A 323 -3.06 8.91 2.35
C LEU A 323 -3.08 10.14 3.28
N VAL A 324 -1.96 10.38 3.95
CA VAL A 324 -1.76 11.56 4.81
C VAL A 324 -0.67 12.40 4.18
N TRP A 325 -0.86 13.72 4.12
CA TRP A 325 0.13 14.62 3.57
C TRP A 325 0.10 16.00 4.24
N GLU A 326 1.25 16.65 4.25
CA GLU A 326 1.46 18.01 4.76
C GLU A 326 2.45 18.76 3.87
N PRO A 327 2.36 20.11 3.79
CA PRO A 327 3.30 20.89 2.99
C PRO A 327 4.73 20.72 3.49
N GLU A 328 5.66 20.54 2.55
CA GLU A 328 7.10 20.44 2.81
C GLU A 328 7.88 21.34 1.84
N THR A 329 9.06 21.80 2.25
CA THR A 329 9.94 22.58 1.40
C THR A 329 11.33 21.94 1.39
N SER A 330 11.85 21.67 0.19
CA SER A 330 13.20 21.19 -0.05
C SER A 330 14.07 22.30 -0.64
N MET A 331 15.30 22.41 -0.17
CA MET A 331 16.28 23.36 -0.75
C MET A 331 16.62 23.01 -2.20
N ALA A 332 16.56 21.72 -2.56
CA ALA A 332 16.89 21.23 -3.89
C ALA A 332 15.67 21.20 -4.84
N LEU A 333 14.46 20.89 -4.34
CA LEU A 333 13.28 20.60 -5.16
C LEU A 333 12.18 21.68 -5.03
N GLY A 334 12.32 22.64 -4.11
CA GLY A 334 11.32 23.68 -3.89
C GLY A 334 10.15 23.23 -3.01
N PHE A 335 8.93 23.65 -3.37
CA PHE A 335 7.72 23.33 -2.61
C PHE A 335 7.14 21.98 -3.03
N GLY A 336 6.69 21.20 -2.08
CA GLY A 336 6.09 19.88 -2.26
C GLY A 336 5.30 19.46 -1.03
N PHE A 337 5.08 18.16 -0.90
CA PHE A 337 4.33 17.57 0.20
C PHE A 337 5.08 16.41 0.84
N ARG A 338 5.13 16.38 2.16
CA ARG A 338 5.53 15.21 2.94
C ARG A 338 4.34 14.29 3.05
N CYS A 339 4.45 13.10 2.47
CA CYS A 339 3.37 12.12 2.41
C CYS A 339 3.67 10.93 3.30
N GLY A 340 2.63 10.41 3.95
CA GLY A 340 2.66 9.17 4.72
C GLY A 340 1.86 8.09 4.00
N PHE A 341 2.45 6.90 3.87
CA PHE A 341 1.93 5.75 3.14
C PHE A 341 1.85 4.53 4.04
N LEU A 342 0.99 3.57 3.70
CA LEU A 342 0.86 2.30 4.40
C LEU A 342 2.11 1.42 4.24
N GLY A 343 2.69 1.44 3.03
CA GLY A 343 3.89 0.69 2.65
C GLY A 343 4.46 1.17 1.33
N MET A 344 5.43 0.45 0.79
CA MET A 344 6.09 0.81 -0.47
C MET A 344 5.17 0.68 -1.68
N LEU A 345 4.38 -0.39 -1.74
CA LEU A 345 3.43 -0.58 -2.84
C LEU A 345 2.39 0.53 -2.87
N HIS A 346 1.91 0.95 -1.71
CA HIS A 346 0.99 2.08 -1.61
C HIS A 346 1.63 3.37 -2.15
N MET A 347 2.89 3.66 -1.80
CA MET A 347 3.62 4.82 -2.33
C MET A 347 3.75 4.78 -3.85
N GLU A 348 4.11 3.63 -4.42
CA GLU A 348 4.22 3.46 -5.88
C GLU A 348 2.88 3.68 -6.58
N ILE A 349 1.80 3.15 -6.01
CA ILE A 349 0.44 3.30 -6.55
C ILE A 349 0.02 4.77 -6.54
N VAL A 350 0.25 5.49 -5.43
CA VAL A 350 -0.04 6.92 -5.35
C VAL A 350 0.74 7.71 -6.41
N GLN A 351 2.02 7.40 -6.60
CA GLN A 351 2.84 8.04 -7.62
C GLN A 351 2.30 7.76 -9.04
N GLU A 352 1.99 6.51 -9.38
CA GLU A 352 1.44 6.17 -10.70
C GLU A 352 0.05 6.78 -10.93
N ARG A 353 -0.77 6.89 -9.89
CA ARG A 353 -2.08 7.55 -9.98
C ARG A 353 -1.94 9.06 -10.23
N LEU A 354 -0.98 9.74 -9.58
CA LEU A 354 -0.69 11.15 -9.87
C LEU A 354 -0.29 11.34 -11.34
N GLU A 355 0.52 10.44 -11.88
CA GLU A 355 0.94 10.50 -13.27
C GLU A 355 -0.21 10.20 -14.24
N ARG A 356 -1.00 9.14 -14.02
CA ARG A 356 -2.01 8.67 -14.98
C ARG A 356 -3.35 9.40 -14.89
N GLU A 357 -3.82 9.68 -13.66
CA GLU A 357 -5.15 10.29 -13.44
C GLU A 357 -5.10 11.82 -13.50
N PHE A 358 -3.96 12.43 -13.15
CA PHE A 358 -3.81 13.89 -13.03
C PHE A 358 -2.76 14.49 -13.97
N ASP A 359 -2.09 13.67 -14.80
CA ASP A 359 -1.01 14.08 -15.72
C ASP A 359 0.14 14.83 -15.01
N MET A 360 0.40 14.44 -13.75
CA MET A 360 1.38 15.07 -12.87
C MET A 360 2.65 14.22 -12.78
N THR A 361 3.75 14.69 -13.39
CA THR A 361 5.05 14.04 -13.19
C THR A 361 5.69 14.54 -11.90
N VAL A 362 5.97 13.61 -10.98
CA VAL A 362 6.47 13.94 -9.64
C VAL A 362 7.83 13.30 -9.34
N ILE A 363 8.58 13.95 -8.45
CA ILE A 363 9.81 13.44 -7.87
C ILE A 363 9.50 12.98 -6.44
N THR A 364 9.79 11.72 -6.14
CA THR A 364 9.71 11.19 -4.78
C THR A 364 11.09 11.18 -4.14
N THR A 365 11.17 11.65 -2.88
CA THR A 365 12.41 11.55 -2.09
C THR A 365 12.62 10.13 -1.58
N VAL A 366 13.79 9.89 -1.00
CA VAL A 366 14.10 8.60 -0.33
C VAL A 366 13.03 8.29 0.70
N PRO A 367 12.35 7.13 0.64
CA PRO A 367 11.41 6.73 1.66
C PRO A 367 12.09 6.63 3.02
N SER A 368 11.39 7.01 4.05
CA SER A 368 11.85 6.97 5.43
C SER A 368 10.76 6.41 6.33
N VAL A 369 11.15 5.98 7.50
CA VAL A 369 10.21 5.64 8.58
C VAL A 369 10.15 6.78 9.59
N LYS A 370 9.15 6.77 10.46
CA LYS A 370 9.03 7.77 11.52
C LYS A 370 9.86 7.35 12.73
N PHE A 371 10.84 8.17 13.11
CA PHE A 371 11.71 7.95 14.26
C PHE A 371 11.24 8.74 15.47
N LYS A 372 11.52 8.23 16.67
CA LYS A 372 11.43 8.99 17.90
C LYS A 372 12.83 9.44 18.29
N VAL A 373 13.01 10.73 18.46
CA VAL A 373 14.28 11.33 18.86
C VAL A 373 14.13 11.91 20.27
N PHE A 374 14.94 11.44 21.19
CA PHE A 374 15.02 11.97 22.54
C PHE A 374 16.20 12.93 22.63
N THR A 375 15.89 14.17 22.95
CA THR A 375 16.91 15.24 23.04
C THR A 375 17.62 15.20 24.38
N THR A 376 18.77 15.90 24.48
CA THR A 376 19.49 16.09 25.73
C THR A 376 18.69 16.89 26.77
N SER A 377 17.65 17.62 26.36
CA SER A 377 16.67 18.28 27.23
C SER A 377 15.51 17.38 27.67
N ASN A 378 15.55 16.09 27.35
CA ASN A 378 14.46 15.11 27.58
C ASN A 378 13.14 15.41 26.86
N GLU A 379 13.19 16.11 25.74
CA GLU A 379 12.03 16.28 24.86
C GLU A 379 11.95 15.14 23.86
N GLU A 380 10.75 14.61 23.63
CA GLU A 380 10.45 13.62 22.59
C GLU A 380 10.06 14.35 21.31
N ILE A 381 10.79 14.13 20.22
CA ILE A 381 10.53 14.70 18.90
C ILE A 381 10.28 13.57 17.91
N TRP A 382 9.25 13.70 17.11
CA TRP A 382 8.96 12.80 15.99
C TRP A 382 9.61 13.32 14.72
N VAL A 383 10.40 12.47 14.07
CA VAL A 383 11.17 12.81 12.87
C VAL A 383 10.78 11.83 11.75
N SER A 384 10.26 12.36 10.67
CA SER A 384 9.88 11.61 9.46
C SER A 384 10.78 11.91 8.26
N ALA A 385 11.47 13.06 8.29
CA ALA A 385 12.41 13.50 7.25
C ALA A 385 13.82 13.72 7.81
N PRO A 386 14.87 13.45 7.02
CA PRO A 386 16.25 13.75 7.45
C PRO A 386 16.50 15.23 7.77
N SER A 387 15.74 16.14 7.14
CA SER A 387 15.81 17.59 7.40
C SER A 387 15.35 17.98 8.80
N GLU A 388 14.45 17.21 9.41
CA GLU A 388 13.87 17.45 10.73
C GLU A 388 14.80 16.99 11.87
N LEU A 389 15.81 16.16 11.55
CA LEU A 389 16.70 15.60 12.57
C LEU A 389 17.56 16.72 13.21
N PRO A 390 17.50 16.92 14.54
CA PRO A 390 18.35 17.87 15.23
C PRO A 390 19.84 17.58 15.05
N ASP A 391 20.70 18.58 15.32
CA ASP A 391 22.13 18.34 15.36
C ASP A 391 22.51 17.27 16.39
N THR A 392 23.46 16.42 16.05
CA THR A 392 23.89 15.28 16.88
C THR A 392 24.20 15.61 18.31
N ASN A 393 24.65 16.84 18.59
CA ASN A 393 24.98 17.32 19.95
C ASN A 393 23.73 17.48 20.85
N PHE A 394 22.56 17.60 20.25
CA PHE A 394 21.30 17.74 20.98
C PHE A 394 20.52 16.43 21.10
N ILE A 395 21.02 15.34 20.50
CA ILE A 395 20.39 14.02 20.52
C ILE A 395 20.99 13.19 21.65
N ASN A 396 20.12 12.64 22.50
CA ASN A 396 20.51 11.65 23.50
C ASN A 396 20.51 10.24 22.89
N TYR A 397 19.36 9.80 22.37
CA TYR A 397 19.22 8.55 21.62
C TYR A 397 18.06 8.64 20.62
N ILE A 398 18.02 7.71 19.70
CA ILE A 398 16.97 7.61 18.68
C ILE A 398 16.34 6.22 18.77
N GLU A 399 15.02 6.16 18.74
CA GLU A 399 14.28 4.92 18.59
C GLU A 399 13.74 4.78 17.18
N GLU A 400 13.91 3.60 16.60
CA GLU A 400 13.39 3.23 15.29
C GLU A 400 12.20 2.26 15.41
N PRO A 401 11.25 2.29 14.45
CA PRO A 401 10.10 1.38 14.46
C PRO A 401 10.54 -0.04 14.12
N TYR A 402 10.08 -0.99 14.92
CA TYR A 402 10.25 -2.43 14.71
C TYR A 402 8.94 -3.08 14.32
N ILE A 403 9.03 -4.12 13.53
CA ILE A 403 7.95 -4.99 13.10
C ILE A 403 8.18 -6.42 13.57
N LYS A 404 7.09 -7.16 13.73
CA LYS A 404 7.10 -8.62 13.79
C LYS A 404 6.86 -9.11 12.37
N ALA A 405 7.89 -9.59 11.71
CA ALA A 405 7.81 -10.15 10.37
C ALA A 405 7.52 -11.65 10.45
N GLN A 406 6.55 -12.11 9.70
CA GLN A 406 6.16 -13.51 9.53
C GLN A 406 6.43 -13.91 8.08
N ILE A 407 7.33 -14.86 7.87
CA ILE A 407 7.75 -15.31 6.54
C ILE A 407 7.42 -16.79 6.42
N ILE A 408 6.57 -17.14 5.46
CA ILE A 408 6.27 -18.53 5.13
C ILE A 408 7.01 -18.89 3.84
N THR A 409 7.72 -20.01 3.87
CA THR A 409 8.54 -20.46 2.73
C THR A 409 8.70 -21.98 2.71
N LYS A 410 9.25 -22.52 1.61
CA LYS A 410 9.70 -23.91 1.57
C LYS A 410 10.96 -24.09 2.39
N SER A 411 11.08 -25.26 3.04
CA SER A 411 12.21 -25.61 3.92
C SER A 411 13.58 -25.47 3.27
N GLU A 412 13.69 -25.70 1.95
CA GLU A 412 14.94 -25.55 1.18
C GLU A 412 15.48 -24.11 1.13
N TYR A 413 14.62 -23.08 1.27
CA TYR A 413 15.03 -21.66 1.23
C TYR A 413 15.28 -21.06 2.62
N THR A 414 14.98 -21.79 3.69
CA THR A 414 15.07 -21.30 5.08
C THR A 414 16.42 -20.67 5.40
N GLY A 415 17.54 -21.33 5.05
CA GLY A 415 18.90 -20.85 5.32
C GLY A 415 19.21 -19.51 4.65
N ASN A 416 18.82 -19.36 3.38
CA ASN A 416 19.04 -18.12 2.62
C ASN A 416 18.20 -16.97 3.17
N ILE A 417 16.95 -17.25 3.54
CA ILE A 417 16.04 -16.25 4.12
C ILE A 417 16.51 -15.83 5.51
N MET A 418 16.95 -16.77 6.35
CA MET A 418 17.53 -16.44 7.64
C MET A 418 18.74 -15.52 7.51
N SER A 419 19.64 -15.82 6.55
CA SER A 419 20.79 -14.96 6.27
C SER A 419 20.36 -13.57 5.85
N LEU A 420 19.41 -13.44 4.92
CA LEU A 420 18.87 -12.15 4.50
C LEU A 420 18.29 -11.36 5.68
N CYS A 421 17.46 -12.00 6.52
CA CYS A 421 16.86 -11.34 7.67
C CYS A 421 17.92 -10.88 8.69
N MET A 422 18.94 -11.69 8.96
CA MET A 422 20.04 -11.34 9.86
C MET A 422 20.89 -10.19 9.30
N ASP A 423 21.16 -10.20 7.99
CA ASP A 423 21.86 -9.09 7.32
C ASP A 423 21.07 -7.77 7.40
N LYS A 424 19.75 -7.85 7.51
CA LYS A 424 18.83 -6.74 7.74
C LYS A 424 18.52 -6.49 9.23
N ARG A 425 19.45 -6.85 10.11
CA ARG A 425 19.36 -6.67 11.58
C ARG A 425 18.15 -7.37 12.23
N GLY A 426 17.59 -8.37 11.55
CA GLY A 426 16.47 -9.17 12.05
C GLY A 426 16.90 -10.11 13.17
N ILE A 427 16.04 -10.26 14.17
CA ILE A 427 16.22 -11.15 15.32
C ILE A 427 15.21 -12.28 15.20
N LEU A 428 15.67 -13.50 14.94
CA LEU A 428 14.81 -14.69 14.89
C LEU A 428 14.16 -14.92 16.26
N LYS A 429 12.84 -15.02 16.28
CA LYS A 429 12.05 -15.31 17.47
C LYS A 429 11.58 -16.75 17.48
N ASN A 430 11.07 -17.22 16.36
CA ASN A 430 10.52 -18.57 16.27
C ASN A 430 10.68 -19.14 14.87
N GLN A 431 10.71 -20.48 14.79
CA GLN A 431 10.69 -21.24 13.55
C GLN A 431 9.70 -22.39 13.74
N ILE A 432 8.65 -22.41 12.93
CA ILE A 432 7.56 -23.36 13.03
C ILE A 432 7.49 -24.14 11.71
N TYR A 433 7.51 -25.47 11.79
CA TYR A 433 7.27 -26.31 10.63
C TYR A 433 5.77 -26.50 10.49
N LEU A 434 5.18 -25.87 9.47
CA LEU A 434 3.75 -26.01 9.16
C LEU A 434 3.46 -27.36 8.52
N THR A 435 4.38 -27.82 7.67
CA THR A 435 4.40 -29.16 7.06
C THR A 435 5.85 -29.64 6.95
N THR A 436 6.07 -30.85 6.43
CA THR A 436 7.42 -31.37 6.16
C THR A 436 8.22 -30.47 5.23
N ASP A 437 7.56 -29.72 4.37
CA ASP A 437 8.15 -28.93 3.29
C ASP A 437 8.01 -27.41 3.46
N ARG A 438 7.17 -26.95 4.43
CA ARG A 438 6.89 -25.54 4.69
C ARG A 438 7.25 -25.13 6.10
N VAL A 439 7.88 -23.97 6.19
CA VAL A 439 8.38 -23.38 7.42
C VAL A 439 7.89 -21.94 7.54
N GLU A 440 7.41 -21.58 8.71
CA GLU A 440 7.17 -20.22 9.12
C GLU A 440 8.35 -19.72 9.96
N LEU A 441 8.89 -18.57 9.58
CA LEU A 441 9.95 -17.87 10.28
C LEU A 441 9.40 -16.57 10.87
N GLN A 442 9.54 -16.38 12.17
CA GLN A 442 9.11 -15.17 12.86
C GLN A 442 10.33 -14.35 13.28
N PHE A 443 10.41 -13.12 12.79
CA PHE A 443 11.50 -12.20 13.08
C PHE A 443 10.98 -10.89 13.70
N ASP A 444 11.76 -10.34 14.64
CA ASP A 444 11.67 -8.92 14.96
C ASP A 444 12.65 -8.18 14.06
N MET A 445 12.19 -7.22 13.28
CA MET A 445 13.02 -6.49 12.31
C MET A 445 12.77 -4.98 12.38
N PRO A 446 13.82 -4.16 12.18
CA PRO A 446 13.60 -2.73 12.00
C PRO A 446 12.89 -2.48 10.67
N LEU A 447 11.79 -1.71 10.73
CA LEU A 447 11.00 -1.39 9.53
C LEU A 447 11.84 -0.67 8.48
N SER A 448 12.79 0.18 8.90
CA SER A 448 13.71 0.89 8.01
C SER A 448 14.53 -0.01 7.09
N GLU A 449 14.78 -1.26 7.47
CA GLU A 449 15.53 -2.23 6.66
C GLU A 449 14.62 -3.03 5.70
N VAL A 450 13.31 -3.01 5.95
CA VAL A 450 12.32 -3.75 5.16
C VAL A 450 11.77 -2.90 4.01
N VAL A 451 11.65 -1.59 4.25
CA VAL A 451 11.01 -0.63 3.34
C VAL A 451 11.66 -0.57 1.95
N PHE A 452 12.97 -0.77 1.81
CA PHE A 452 13.64 -0.55 0.52
C PHE A 452 13.58 -1.75 -0.44
N ASP A 453 14.36 -2.78 -0.17
CA ASP A 453 14.66 -3.85 -1.13
C ASP A 453 14.39 -5.25 -0.59
N PHE A 454 13.89 -5.34 0.63
CA PHE A 454 13.76 -6.61 1.34
C PHE A 454 12.79 -7.56 0.63
N PHE A 455 11.62 -7.05 0.20
CA PHE A 455 10.59 -7.86 -0.44
C PHE A 455 11.07 -8.45 -1.77
N ASP A 456 11.74 -7.64 -2.60
CA ASP A 456 12.28 -8.09 -3.89
C ASP A 456 13.39 -9.13 -3.71
N LYS A 457 14.27 -8.90 -2.73
CA LYS A 457 15.32 -9.86 -2.36
C LYS A 457 14.72 -11.15 -1.83
N LEU A 458 13.73 -11.08 -0.96
CA LEU A 458 13.03 -12.23 -0.41
C LEU A 458 12.42 -13.07 -1.54
N LYS A 459 11.71 -12.42 -2.46
CA LYS A 459 11.11 -13.06 -3.64
C LYS A 459 12.16 -13.71 -4.54
N THR A 460 13.29 -13.03 -4.78
CA THR A 460 14.37 -13.52 -5.63
C THR A 460 15.05 -14.75 -5.03
N ILE A 461 15.46 -14.71 -3.75
CA ILE A 461 16.20 -15.82 -3.10
C ILE A 461 15.33 -17.06 -2.86
N SER A 462 14.01 -16.85 -2.75
CA SER A 462 13.04 -17.93 -2.58
C SER A 462 12.41 -18.38 -3.89
N ARG A 463 12.82 -17.82 -5.03
CA ARG A 463 12.22 -18.08 -6.36
C ARG A 463 10.68 -17.87 -6.37
N GLY A 464 10.20 -16.93 -5.57
CA GLY A 464 8.78 -16.64 -5.44
C GLY A 464 8.02 -17.52 -4.45
N TYR A 465 8.71 -18.44 -3.74
CA TYR A 465 8.08 -19.34 -2.76
C TYR A 465 8.05 -18.80 -1.33
N ALA A 466 8.46 -17.56 -1.10
CA ALA A 466 8.33 -16.92 0.21
C ALA A 466 7.30 -15.80 0.18
N SER A 467 6.38 -15.85 1.13
CA SER A 467 5.45 -14.77 1.44
C SER A 467 5.86 -14.07 2.72
N LEU A 468 5.61 -12.78 2.77
CA LEU A 468 5.89 -11.92 3.93
C LEU A 468 4.60 -11.24 4.38
N ASP A 469 4.39 -11.27 5.67
CA ASP A 469 3.45 -10.40 6.36
C ASP A 469 4.12 -9.78 7.59
N TYR A 470 3.64 -8.63 8.05
CA TYR A 470 4.23 -7.98 9.21
C TYR A 470 3.24 -7.14 10.00
N GLU A 471 3.48 -7.07 11.30
CA GLU A 471 2.75 -6.21 12.23
C GLU A 471 3.69 -5.22 12.90
N PHE A 472 3.20 -4.01 13.17
CA PHE A 472 3.97 -3.05 13.95
C PHE A 472 4.15 -3.54 15.39
N LYS A 473 5.39 -3.58 15.86
CA LYS A 473 5.73 -4.05 17.20
C LYS A 473 5.89 -2.93 18.23
N GLY A 474 6.47 -1.79 17.81
CA GLY A 474 6.83 -0.69 18.69
C GLY A 474 8.14 -0.04 18.29
N TYR A 475 8.68 0.80 19.15
CA TYR A 475 9.94 1.53 18.93
C TYR A 475 11.05 0.92 19.78
N VAL A 476 12.25 0.83 19.21
CA VAL A 476 13.45 0.26 19.85
C VAL A 476 14.63 1.21 19.62
N GLU A 477 15.44 1.45 20.63
CA GLU A 477 16.65 2.26 20.52
C GLU A 477 17.61 1.67 19.48
N GLY A 478 18.15 2.54 18.60
CA GLY A 478 19.08 2.19 17.54
C GLY A 478 20.13 3.27 17.30
N GLU A 479 21.33 2.87 16.87
CA GLU A 479 22.41 3.80 16.50
C GLU A 479 22.17 4.44 15.13
N MET A 480 21.16 5.29 15.05
CA MET A 480 20.77 5.95 13.81
C MET A 480 21.63 7.19 13.55
N VAL A 481 21.99 7.41 12.29
CA VAL A 481 22.77 8.58 11.84
C VAL A 481 22.16 9.18 10.58
N LYS A 482 22.26 10.52 10.46
CA LYS A 482 21.93 11.22 9.24
C LYS A 482 23.07 11.08 8.24
N LEU A 483 22.76 10.56 7.07
CA LEU A 483 23.66 10.48 5.93
C LEU A 483 23.28 11.55 4.92
N ASP A 484 24.15 12.55 4.76
CA ASP A 484 23.99 13.63 3.79
C ASP A 484 24.69 13.28 2.48
N ILE A 485 24.04 13.51 1.35
CA ILE A 485 24.65 13.45 0.01
C ILE A 485 24.97 14.87 -0.45
N MET A 486 26.21 15.05 -0.91
CA MET A 486 26.69 16.35 -1.38
C MET A 486 27.16 16.24 -2.83
N LEU A 487 26.75 17.20 -3.65
CA LEU A 487 27.23 17.39 -5.02
C LEU A 487 28.06 18.69 -5.06
N ASN A 488 29.34 18.56 -5.40
CA ASN A 488 30.28 19.67 -5.40
C ASN A 488 30.42 20.43 -4.05
N GLY A 489 30.07 19.76 -2.94
CA GLY A 489 30.09 20.33 -1.61
C GLY A 489 28.77 20.95 -1.14
N GLU A 490 27.77 20.98 -1.99
CA GLU A 490 26.41 21.41 -1.64
C GLU A 490 25.56 20.18 -1.26
N LYS A 491 24.83 20.26 -0.15
CA LYS A 491 23.95 19.19 0.31
C LYS A 491 22.71 19.11 -0.58
N VAL A 492 22.34 17.88 -0.92
CA VAL A 492 21.08 17.56 -1.62
C VAL A 492 20.18 16.85 -0.60
N ASP A 493 19.31 17.62 0.04
CA ASP A 493 18.44 17.16 1.12
C ASP A 493 17.51 16.03 0.66
N ALA A 494 17.00 16.08 -0.56
CA ALA A 494 16.14 15.04 -1.16
C ALA A 494 16.82 13.66 -1.30
N LEU A 495 18.16 13.60 -1.28
CA LEU A 495 18.95 12.37 -1.32
C LEU A 495 19.53 11.98 0.05
N SER A 496 19.27 12.77 1.09
CA SER A 496 19.69 12.45 2.46
C SER A 496 18.79 11.36 3.05
N ALA A 497 19.35 10.55 3.96
CA ALA A 497 18.62 9.48 4.64
C ALA A 497 19.04 9.35 6.11
N ILE A 498 18.15 8.80 6.94
CA ILE A 498 18.47 8.36 8.29
C ILE A 498 18.69 6.85 8.21
N VAL A 499 19.89 6.40 8.53
CA VAL A 499 20.32 5.00 8.40
C VAL A 499 21.05 4.54 9.65
N HIS A 500 21.09 3.22 9.87
CA HIS A 500 21.90 2.67 10.96
C HIS A 500 23.38 2.89 10.70
N ARG A 501 24.14 3.25 11.75
CA ARG A 501 25.57 3.59 11.67
C ARG A 501 26.40 2.54 10.94
N ASP A 502 26.20 1.27 11.25
CA ASP A 502 26.96 0.16 10.65
C ASP A 502 26.73 0.02 9.13
N LYS A 503 25.53 0.40 8.64
CA LYS A 503 25.17 0.35 7.24
C LYS A 503 25.47 1.63 6.45
N ALA A 504 25.74 2.73 7.16
CA ALA A 504 25.89 4.04 6.55
C ALA A 504 27.00 4.12 5.49
N TYR A 505 28.13 3.44 5.72
CA TYR A 505 29.25 3.42 4.75
C TYR A 505 28.86 2.68 3.46
N GLU A 506 28.33 1.48 3.61
CA GLU A 506 27.96 0.66 2.47
C GLU A 506 26.85 1.32 1.62
N TRP A 507 25.82 1.82 2.29
CA TRP A 507 24.72 2.53 1.67
C TRP A 507 25.20 3.81 0.95
N GLY A 508 25.99 4.65 1.62
CA GLY A 508 26.56 5.87 1.04
C GLY A 508 27.48 5.60 -0.14
N LYS A 509 28.27 4.53 -0.11
CA LYS A 509 29.14 4.12 -1.22
C LYS A 509 28.32 3.69 -2.43
N ARG A 510 27.36 2.79 -2.27
CA ARG A 510 26.48 2.33 -3.37
C ARG A 510 25.71 3.48 -4.01
N LEU A 511 25.18 4.37 -3.18
CA LEU A 511 24.48 5.55 -3.68
C LEU A 511 25.39 6.48 -4.49
N CYS A 512 26.62 6.76 -4.02
CA CYS A 512 27.59 7.55 -4.77
C CYS A 512 27.98 6.89 -6.11
N GLU A 513 28.14 5.57 -6.14
CA GLU A 513 28.42 4.80 -7.36
C GLU A 513 27.26 4.89 -8.34
N LYS A 514 26.02 4.71 -7.89
CA LYS A 514 24.82 4.79 -8.72
C LYS A 514 24.62 6.21 -9.28
N LEU A 515 24.77 7.23 -8.44
CA LEU A 515 24.70 8.63 -8.90
C LEU A 515 25.78 8.97 -9.92
N ARG A 516 26.99 8.41 -9.81
CA ARG A 516 28.04 8.60 -10.81
C ARG A 516 27.64 8.04 -12.18
N GLU A 517 26.88 6.93 -12.23
CA GLU A 517 26.40 6.34 -13.48
C GLU A 517 25.30 7.18 -14.14
N LEU A 518 24.40 7.72 -13.33
CA LEU A 518 23.19 8.42 -13.78
C LEU A 518 23.40 9.89 -14.07
N LEU A 519 24.30 10.56 -13.32
CA LEU A 519 24.54 11.98 -13.55
C LEU A 519 25.27 12.22 -14.88
N PRO A 520 24.72 13.06 -15.78
CA PRO A 520 25.33 13.33 -17.07
C PRO A 520 26.63 14.09 -16.88
N ARG A 521 27.61 13.78 -17.73
CA ARG A 521 28.88 14.52 -17.76
C ARG A 521 28.64 15.97 -18.16
N GLN A 522 29.09 16.88 -17.32
CA GLN A 522 29.00 18.32 -17.58
C GLN A 522 30.37 18.90 -17.98
N GLN A 523 30.43 20.22 -18.26
CA GLN A 523 31.67 20.91 -18.61
C GLN A 523 32.70 20.96 -17.47
N PHE A 524 32.26 20.66 -16.23
CA PHE A 524 33.08 20.60 -15.05
C PHE A 524 32.95 19.23 -14.36
N GLU A 525 33.86 18.95 -13.46
CA GLU A 525 33.88 17.73 -12.66
C GLU A 525 32.85 17.84 -11.54
N ILE A 526 32.02 16.80 -11.36
CA ILE A 526 31.05 16.71 -10.27
C ILE A 526 31.61 15.76 -9.21
N ALA A 527 31.86 16.27 -8.01
CA ALA A 527 32.22 15.46 -6.86
C ALA A 527 30.94 15.04 -6.14
N ILE A 528 30.71 13.74 -6.04
CA ILE A 528 29.60 13.11 -5.29
C ILE A 528 30.19 12.63 -3.98
N GLN A 529 29.62 13.04 -2.85
CA GLN A 529 30.14 12.72 -1.52
C GLN A 529 29.01 12.30 -0.59
N ALA A 530 29.21 11.24 0.16
CA ALA A 530 28.35 10.85 1.27
C ALA A 530 29.05 11.20 2.58
N ALA A 531 28.34 11.86 3.50
CA ALA A 531 28.90 12.34 4.76
C ALA A 531 27.97 12.10 5.96
N ILE A 532 28.58 11.84 7.11
CA ILE A 532 27.90 11.85 8.42
C ILE A 532 28.39 13.08 9.17
N GLY A 533 27.51 14.08 9.35
CA GLY A 533 27.88 15.37 9.87
C GLY A 533 28.95 16.05 8.98
N GLN A 534 30.15 16.25 9.50
CA GLN A 534 31.29 16.84 8.76
C GLN A 534 32.22 15.78 8.12
N LYS A 535 32.05 14.50 8.47
CA LYS A 535 32.95 13.42 8.02
C LYS A 535 32.45 12.82 6.71
N ILE A 536 33.23 13.00 5.64
CA ILE A 536 32.99 12.32 4.37
C ILE A 536 33.38 10.84 4.53
N ILE A 537 32.46 9.94 4.27
CA ILE A 537 32.64 8.49 4.37
C ILE A 537 32.79 7.81 3.02
N ALA A 538 32.18 8.34 1.96
CA ALA A 538 32.35 7.83 0.60
C ALA A 538 32.43 8.99 -0.40
N ARG A 539 33.12 8.75 -1.53
CA ARG A 539 33.29 9.75 -2.58
C ARG A 539 33.43 9.10 -3.94
N GLU A 540 32.68 9.64 -4.90
CA GLU A 540 32.79 9.33 -6.31
C GLU A 540 32.91 10.62 -7.13
N THR A 541 33.25 10.49 -8.43
CA THR A 541 33.48 11.65 -9.28
C THR A 541 33.01 11.39 -10.70
N VAL A 542 32.12 12.27 -11.20
CA VAL A 542 31.76 12.32 -12.63
C VAL A 542 32.76 13.21 -13.35
N LYS A 543 33.52 12.64 -14.28
CA LYS A 543 34.56 13.37 -15.04
C LYS A 543 33.94 14.40 -15.98
N ALA A 544 34.52 15.59 -16.04
CA ALA A 544 34.11 16.64 -16.97
C ALA A 544 34.20 16.20 -18.44
N LEU A 545 33.30 16.72 -19.26
CA LEU A 545 33.46 16.66 -20.72
C LEU A 545 34.79 17.31 -21.13
N ARG A 546 35.62 16.57 -21.87
CA ARG A 546 36.88 17.11 -22.41
C ARG A 546 36.67 17.52 -23.85
N LYS A 547 36.81 18.81 -24.11
CA LYS A 547 37.07 19.29 -25.47
C LYS A 547 38.55 19.09 -25.76
N ASP A 548 38.89 18.43 -26.85
CA ASP A 548 40.28 18.28 -27.27
C ASP A 548 40.80 19.65 -27.76
N VAL A 549 41.35 20.42 -26.82
CA VAL A 549 41.91 21.75 -27.13
C VAL A 549 43.26 21.65 -27.83
N LEU A 550 43.83 20.45 -27.94
CA LEU A 550 45.10 20.17 -28.58
C LEU A 550 44.95 19.68 -30.00
N ALA A 551 43.75 19.32 -30.48
CA ALA A 551 43.48 18.80 -31.82
C ALA A 551 43.97 19.69 -32.95
N LYS A 552 44.03 21.02 -32.73
CA LYS A 552 44.53 21.99 -33.70
C LYS A 552 46.00 22.42 -33.47
N CYS A 553 46.71 21.76 -32.55
CA CYS A 553 48.11 22.05 -32.26
C CYS A 553 48.99 21.12 -33.09
N TYR A 554 49.27 21.50 -34.35
CA TYR A 554 50.27 20.86 -35.17
C TYR A 554 51.67 21.31 -34.73
N GLY A 555 52.56 20.36 -34.37
CA GLY A 555 53.95 20.61 -34.01
C GLY A 555 54.27 20.49 -32.51
N GLY A 556 55.53 20.42 -32.18
CA GLY A 556 56.09 20.05 -30.88
C GLY A 556 56.12 21.15 -29.79
N ASP A 557 55.38 22.27 -29.93
CA ASP A 557 55.35 23.34 -28.91
C ASP A 557 54.67 22.89 -27.61
N ILE A 558 55.50 22.35 -26.73
CA ILE A 558 55.10 21.83 -25.40
C ILE A 558 54.57 22.99 -24.51
N SER A 559 55.13 24.18 -24.63
CA SER A 559 54.77 25.36 -23.82
C SER A 559 53.33 25.82 -24.16
N ARG A 560 52.96 25.85 -25.46
CA ARG A 560 51.63 26.20 -25.92
C ARG A 560 50.57 25.16 -25.52
N LYS A 561 50.92 23.88 -25.64
CA LYS A 561 50.05 22.76 -25.18
C LYS A 561 49.77 22.88 -23.70
N ARG A 562 50.80 23.16 -22.87
CA ARG A 562 50.67 23.32 -21.42
C ARG A 562 49.79 24.52 -21.05
N LYS A 563 50.00 25.68 -21.68
CA LYS A 563 49.16 26.88 -21.48
C LYS A 563 47.70 26.66 -21.85
N LEU A 564 47.41 25.95 -22.93
CA LEU A 564 46.04 25.63 -23.32
C LEU A 564 45.35 24.71 -22.31
N LEU A 565 46.05 23.68 -21.80
CA LEU A 565 45.56 22.80 -20.79
C LEU A 565 45.31 23.50 -19.44
N GLU A 566 46.22 24.41 -19.04
CA GLU A 566 46.05 25.23 -17.84
C GLU A 566 44.88 26.20 -17.95
N LYS A 567 44.68 26.83 -19.13
CA LYS A 567 43.54 27.69 -19.39
C LYS A 567 42.22 26.91 -19.35
N GLN A 568 42.19 25.70 -19.91
CA GLN A 568 41.06 24.81 -19.82
C GLN A 568 40.74 24.41 -18.36
N LYS A 569 41.77 24.07 -17.55
CA LYS A 569 41.65 23.73 -16.14
C LYS A 569 41.10 24.92 -15.32
N LYS A 570 41.61 26.15 -15.55
CA LYS A 570 41.11 27.37 -14.89
C LYS A 570 39.67 27.68 -15.29
N GLY A 571 39.32 27.53 -16.58
CA GLY A 571 37.94 27.70 -17.08
C GLY A 571 36.97 26.74 -16.41
N LYS A 572 37.31 25.44 -16.33
CA LYS A 572 36.51 24.43 -15.64
C LYS A 572 36.33 24.71 -14.14
N LYS A 573 37.40 25.18 -13.47
CA LYS A 573 37.28 25.55 -12.04
C LYS A 573 36.33 26.74 -11.85
N ARG A 574 36.32 27.70 -12.78
CA ARG A 574 35.41 28.84 -12.74
C ARG A 574 33.95 28.44 -13.02
N MET A 575 33.73 27.55 -13.99
CA MET A 575 32.39 26.99 -14.28
C MET A 575 31.82 26.21 -13.12
N ARG A 576 32.67 25.46 -12.39
CA ARG A 576 32.26 24.73 -11.18
C ARG A 576 31.75 25.65 -10.07
N GLN A 577 32.26 26.89 -9.98
CA GLN A 577 31.84 27.87 -8.98
C GLN A 577 30.50 28.56 -9.31
N VAL A 578 30.03 28.48 -10.53
CA VAL A 578 28.85 29.20 -11.05
C VAL A 578 27.74 28.26 -11.50
N GLY A 579 28.06 26.98 -11.77
CA GLY A 579 27.10 26.03 -12.32
C GLY A 579 26.41 25.19 -11.25
N ASN A 580 25.09 25.22 -11.19
CA ASN A 580 24.30 24.25 -10.46
C ASN A 580 24.38 22.89 -11.18
N VAL A 581 24.39 21.81 -10.40
CA VAL A 581 24.36 20.45 -10.95
C VAL A 581 22.90 20.09 -11.19
N GLU A 582 22.53 19.89 -12.46
CA GLU A 582 21.22 19.33 -12.79
C GLU A 582 21.19 17.84 -12.41
N ILE A 583 20.26 17.46 -11.57
CA ILE A 583 20.03 16.08 -11.13
C ILE A 583 18.83 15.57 -11.94
N PRO A 584 19.00 14.56 -12.81
CA PRO A 584 17.88 13.99 -13.54
C PRO A 584 16.94 13.24 -12.60
N GLN A 585 15.66 13.19 -12.93
CA GLN A 585 14.62 12.49 -12.14
C GLN A 585 15.00 11.04 -11.86
N GLU A 586 15.60 10.37 -12.86
CA GLU A 586 16.07 8.98 -12.74
C GLU A 586 17.08 8.79 -11.59
N ALA A 587 17.83 9.83 -11.22
CA ALA A 587 18.77 9.77 -10.10
C ALA A 587 18.06 9.69 -8.74
N PHE A 588 16.90 10.33 -8.59
CA PHE A 588 16.08 10.21 -7.38
C PHE A 588 15.40 8.83 -7.32
N MET A 589 14.90 8.35 -8.45
CA MET A 589 14.28 7.02 -8.54
C MET A 589 15.28 5.88 -8.32
N ALA A 590 16.54 6.07 -8.73
CA ALA A 590 17.58 5.05 -8.59
C ALA A 590 17.98 4.80 -7.13
N VAL A 591 17.76 5.78 -6.25
CA VAL A 591 17.98 5.62 -4.81
C VAL A 591 17.01 4.59 -4.20
N LEU A 592 15.81 4.47 -4.80
CA LEU A 592 14.80 3.49 -4.38
C LEU A 592 15.19 2.04 -4.77
N LYS A 593 16.10 1.88 -5.73
CA LYS A 593 16.55 0.60 -6.30
C LYS A 593 18.05 0.43 -6.14
N LEU A 594 18.56 0.62 -4.91
CA LEU A 594 19.94 0.29 -4.56
C LEU A 594 20.03 -1.23 -4.37
N ASP A 595 20.42 -1.95 -5.43
CA ASP A 595 20.69 -3.40 -5.40
C ASP A 595 21.87 -3.76 -4.50
#